data_f8951a3fa3c46a01d06557e7a28be08b
#
_entry.id   f8951a3fa3c46a01d06557e7a28be08b
#
_cell.length_a   1.000
_cell.length_b   1.000
_cell.length_c   1.000
_cell.angle_alpha   90.00
_cell.angle_beta   90.00
_cell.angle_gamma   90.00
#
_symmetry.space_group_name_H-M   'P 1'
#
loop_
_entity.id
_entity.type
_entity.pdbx_description
1 polymer ?
#
loop_
_entity_poly.entity_id
_entity_poly.type
_entity_poly.pdbx_seq_one_letter_code
_entity_poly.pdbx_strand_id
1 'polypeptide(L)'
;MKSTSRVAAYLALFLLMSAGVAVAQDLKFARIGDFKLESGEVIRDCRVGYRTFGALNKERSNAILFPTWASGTTEQLMSNFGPGRLVDTSKYYVIAVDALGNGVSSSPSNSTAQPRMNFPRFTVRDMVNTQHELLTKVLHIDRLKAVMGISMGGMQTLVRR
;
A
#
# COMPACT_ATOMS: atom_id res chain seq x y z
N MET A 1 -40.70 -41.98 3.44
CA MET A 1 -39.95 -41.24 2.39
C MET A 1 -39.98 -39.74 2.63
N LYS A 2 -39.43 -39.20 3.73
CA LYS A 2 -39.37 -37.72 4.01
C LYS A 2 -38.02 -37.28 4.65
N SER A 3 -36.95 -38.11 4.57
CA SER A 3 -35.68 -37.79 5.26
C SER A 3 -34.54 -37.30 4.35
N THR A 4 -34.63 -37.52 3.04
CA THR A 4 -33.53 -37.19 2.10
C THR A 4 -33.49 -35.73 1.67
N SER A 5 -34.58 -34.97 1.81
CA SER A 5 -34.68 -33.57 1.38
C SER A 5 -33.99 -32.59 2.33
N ARG A 6 -33.87 -32.92 3.63
CA ARG A 6 -33.26 -32.02 4.63
C ARG A 6 -31.74 -32.06 4.62
N VAL A 7 -31.15 -33.21 4.30
CA VAL A 7 -29.66 -33.35 4.22
C VAL A 7 -29.11 -32.62 3.01
N ALA A 8 -29.83 -32.64 1.88
CA ALA A 8 -29.43 -31.89 0.69
C ALA A 8 -29.43 -30.35 0.88
N ALA A 9 -30.40 -29.85 1.68
CA ALA A 9 -30.47 -28.40 1.98
C ALA A 9 -29.32 -27.92 2.88
N TYR A 10 -28.83 -28.71 3.81
CA TYR A 10 -27.70 -28.37 4.67
C TYR A 10 -26.37 -28.47 3.93
N LEU A 11 -26.19 -29.37 2.98
CA LEU A 11 -25.00 -29.44 2.13
C LEU A 11 -24.91 -28.24 1.17
N ALA A 12 -26.03 -27.77 0.63
CA ALA A 12 -26.04 -26.57 -0.24
C ALA A 12 -25.74 -25.29 0.55
N LEU A 13 -26.14 -25.18 1.82
CA LEU A 13 -25.85 -24.02 2.67
C LEU A 13 -24.38 -23.98 3.10
N PHE A 14 -23.71 -25.13 3.24
CA PHE A 14 -22.29 -25.19 3.62
C PHE A 14 -21.33 -24.88 2.47
N LEU A 15 -21.74 -25.09 1.23
CA LEU A 15 -20.94 -24.75 0.04
C LEU A 15 -20.97 -23.26 -0.32
N LEU A 16 -21.91 -22.49 0.22
CA LEU A 16 -22.01 -21.04 -0.03
C LEU A 16 -21.11 -20.18 0.88
N MET A 17 -20.45 -20.78 1.89
CA MET A 17 -19.61 -20.04 2.85
C MET A 17 -18.11 -20.00 2.52
N SER A 18 -17.65 -20.54 1.41
CA SER A 18 -16.21 -20.58 1.09
C SER A 18 -15.82 -19.84 -0.19
N ALA A 19 -16.68 -18.99 -0.73
CA ALA A 19 -16.23 -18.01 -1.69
C ALA A 19 -15.55 -16.86 -0.94
N GLY A 20 -14.33 -17.10 -0.47
CA GLY A 20 -13.40 -16.04 -0.12
C GLY A 20 -13.25 -15.17 -1.37
N VAL A 21 -13.91 -14.01 -1.38
CA VAL A 21 -13.69 -12.99 -2.40
C VAL A 21 -12.21 -12.67 -2.33
N ALA A 22 -11.44 -13.19 -3.29
CA ALA A 22 -10.10 -12.71 -3.57
C ALA A 22 -10.32 -11.25 -4.06
N VAL A 23 -10.30 -10.31 -3.10
CA VAL A 23 -10.31 -8.88 -3.44
C VAL A 23 -9.06 -8.68 -4.26
N ALA A 24 -9.23 -8.41 -5.54
CA ALA A 24 -8.16 -8.04 -6.42
C ALA A 24 -7.39 -6.90 -5.76
N GLN A 25 -6.13 -7.17 -5.45
CA GLN A 25 -5.24 -6.22 -4.76
C GLN A 25 -4.63 -5.30 -5.82
N ASP A 26 -5.49 -4.55 -6.48
CA ASP A 26 -5.12 -3.74 -7.62
C ASP A 26 -4.17 -2.62 -7.23
N LEU A 27 -3.22 -2.34 -8.11
CA LEU A 27 -2.36 -1.18 -8.01
C LEU A 27 -3.22 0.08 -8.17
N LYS A 28 -3.16 0.95 -7.16
CA LYS A 28 -3.82 2.24 -7.13
C LYS A 28 -2.80 3.36 -7.20
N PHE A 29 -3.22 4.51 -7.68
CA PHE A 29 -2.39 5.72 -7.72
C PHE A 29 -3.06 6.87 -6.98
N ALA A 30 -2.34 7.42 -6.01
CA ALA A 30 -2.67 8.71 -5.40
C ALA A 30 -1.99 9.81 -6.21
N ARG A 31 -2.74 10.77 -6.72
CA ARG A 31 -2.22 11.98 -7.35
C ARG A 31 -2.05 13.04 -6.27
N ILE A 32 -0.82 13.38 -5.94
CA ILE A 32 -0.48 14.37 -4.91
C ILE A 32 -0.41 15.78 -5.53
N GLY A 33 -0.24 15.87 -6.85
CA GLY A 33 -0.02 17.13 -7.54
C GLY A 33 1.45 17.57 -7.45
N ASP A 34 1.71 18.87 -7.55
CA ASP A 34 3.06 19.41 -7.42
C ASP A 34 3.55 19.23 -5.98
N PHE A 35 4.58 18.42 -5.80
CA PHE A 35 5.11 18.04 -4.48
C PHE A 35 6.44 18.73 -4.22
N LYS A 36 6.49 19.61 -3.21
CA LYS A 36 7.70 20.33 -2.81
C LYS A 36 8.59 19.43 -1.95
N LEU A 37 9.85 19.29 -2.37
CA LEU A 37 10.89 18.55 -1.67
C LEU A 37 11.53 19.40 -0.56
N GLU A 38 12.28 18.77 0.34
CA GLU A 38 13.06 19.48 1.38
C GLU A 38 14.10 20.43 0.77
N SER A 39 14.64 20.09 -0.39
CA SER A 39 15.55 20.97 -1.14
C SER A 39 14.92 22.26 -1.64
N GLY A 40 13.58 22.32 -1.65
CA GLY A 40 12.81 23.39 -2.26
C GLY A 40 12.45 23.15 -3.73
N GLU A 41 13.06 22.15 -4.39
CA GLU A 41 12.65 21.70 -5.72
C GLU A 41 11.26 21.09 -5.70
N VAL A 42 10.64 20.94 -6.86
CA VAL A 42 9.25 20.43 -6.97
C VAL A 42 9.22 19.25 -7.93
N ILE A 43 8.66 18.13 -7.48
CA ILE A 43 8.23 17.05 -8.37
C ILE A 43 6.84 17.42 -8.91
N ARG A 44 6.76 17.67 -10.21
CA ARG A 44 5.50 18.03 -10.87
C ARG A 44 4.64 16.79 -11.12
N ASP A 45 3.33 16.97 -10.98
CA ASP A 45 2.35 15.87 -11.12
C ASP A 45 2.74 14.61 -10.35
N CYS A 46 3.20 14.78 -9.11
CA CYS A 46 3.66 13.69 -8.28
C CYS A 46 2.52 12.68 -8.03
N ARG A 47 2.80 11.41 -8.34
CA ARG A 47 1.90 10.29 -8.06
C ARG A 47 2.60 9.25 -7.21
N VAL A 48 1.84 8.60 -6.35
CA VAL A 48 2.31 7.51 -5.48
C VAL A 48 1.49 6.26 -5.77
N GLY A 49 2.16 5.19 -6.20
CA GLY A 49 1.57 3.88 -6.37
C GLY A 49 1.40 3.20 -5.01
N TYR A 50 0.28 2.50 -4.81
CA TYR A 50 0.05 1.75 -3.58
C TYR A 50 -0.94 0.60 -3.80
N ARG A 51 -0.88 -0.39 -2.92
CA ARG A 51 -1.84 -1.49 -2.80
C ARG A 51 -2.32 -1.57 -1.36
N THR A 52 -3.52 -2.09 -1.16
CA THR A 52 -4.07 -2.29 0.20
C THR A 52 -4.50 -3.72 0.38
N PHE A 53 -4.28 -4.26 1.60
CA PHE A 53 -4.58 -5.65 1.94
C PHE A 53 -5.31 -5.70 3.28
N GLY A 54 -6.24 -6.64 3.44
CA GLY A 54 -7.06 -6.74 4.65
C GLY A 54 -8.13 -5.66 4.73
N ALA A 55 -8.69 -5.47 5.91
CA ALA A 55 -9.76 -4.52 6.16
C ALA A 55 -9.38 -3.53 7.27
N LEU A 56 -9.61 -2.23 7.02
CA LEU A 56 -9.47 -1.20 8.05
C LEU A 56 -10.63 -1.34 9.05
N ASN A 57 -10.30 -1.44 10.34
CA ASN A 57 -11.32 -1.53 11.39
C ASN A 57 -12.07 -0.20 11.59
N LYS A 58 -13.19 -0.24 12.29
CA LYS A 58 -14.03 0.95 12.52
C LYS A 58 -13.29 2.06 13.26
N GLU A 59 -12.43 1.69 14.18
CA GLU A 59 -11.60 2.59 14.99
C GLU A 59 -10.39 3.12 14.22
N ARG A 60 -10.16 2.64 12.99
CA ARG A 60 -9.03 2.99 12.11
C ARG A 60 -7.66 2.84 12.79
N SER A 61 -7.55 1.85 13.69
CA SER A 61 -6.40 1.65 14.58
C SER A 61 -5.47 0.49 14.18
N ASN A 62 -5.80 -0.26 13.11
CA ASN A 62 -5.09 -1.45 12.68
C ASN A 62 -4.29 -1.27 11.39
N ALA A 63 -4.04 -0.03 10.95
CA ALA A 63 -3.32 0.27 9.72
C ALA A 63 -1.80 0.08 9.90
N ILE A 64 -1.16 -0.63 8.97
CA ILE A 64 0.30 -0.81 8.86
C ILE A 64 0.76 -0.26 7.52
N LEU A 65 1.74 0.64 7.53
CA LEU A 65 2.41 1.14 6.34
C LEU A 65 3.62 0.24 6.01
N PHE A 66 3.75 -0.14 4.74
CA PHE A 66 4.85 -0.97 4.27
C PHE A 66 5.45 -0.42 2.96
N PRO A 67 6.44 0.49 3.04
CA PRO A 67 7.12 1.00 1.85
C PRO A 67 8.06 -0.03 1.23
N THR A 68 8.24 0.07 -0.09
CA THR A 68 9.14 -0.81 -0.85
C THR A 68 10.61 -0.47 -0.61
N TRP A 69 11.50 -1.43 -0.92
CA TRP A 69 12.95 -1.19 -1.02
C TRP A 69 13.31 -0.43 -2.31
N ALA A 70 14.58 -0.13 -2.50
CA ALA A 70 15.08 0.50 -3.72
C ALA A 70 14.73 -0.38 -4.94
N SER A 71 14.11 0.20 -5.96
CA SER A 71 13.62 -0.49 -7.16
C SER A 71 12.59 -1.63 -6.93
N GLY A 72 12.24 -1.94 -5.70
CA GLY A 72 11.17 -2.89 -5.39
C GLY A 72 9.79 -2.35 -5.69
N THR A 73 8.83 -3.24 -5.99
CA THR A 73 7.44 -2.86 -6.24
C THR A 73 6.50 -3.46 -5.20
N THR A 74 5.33 -2.86 -5.04
CA THR A 74 4.29 -3.42 -4.15
C THR A 74 3.81 -4.78 -4.60
N GLU A 75 3.92 -5.13 -5.88
CA GLU A 75 3.63 -6.45 -6.41
C GLU A 75 4.56 -7.52 -5.81
N GLN A 76 5.86 -7.22 -5.73
CA GLN A 76 6.85 -8.12 -5.13
C GLN A 76 6.65 -8.31 -3.62
N LEU A 77 5.98 -7.36 -2.95
CA LEU A 77 5.65 -7.45 -1.53
C LEU A 77 4.44 -8.34 -1.24
N MET A 78 3.59 -8.65 -2.22
CA MET A 78 2.30 -9.32 -2.01
C MET A 78 2.44 -10.65 -1.27
N SER A 79 3.52 -11.39 -1.49
CA SER A 79 3.76 -12.68 -0.82
C SER A 79 3.98 -12.55 0.70
N ASN A 80 4.28 -11.36 1.20
CA ASN A 80 4.49 -11.11 2.63
C ASN A 80 3.18 -10.87 3.40
N PHE A 81 2.05 -10.70 2.71
CA PHE A 81 0.78 -10.30 3.30
C PHE A 81 -0.26 -11.40 3.17
N GLY A 82 -0.96 -11.71 4.25
CA GLY A 82 -1.99 -12.74 4.29
C GLY A 82 -2.05 -13.45 5.65
N PRO A 83 -3.06 -14.30 5.87
CA PRO A 83 -3.13 -15.11 7.07
C PRO A 83 -1.87 -15.96 7.24
N GLY A 84 -1.25 -15.90 8.43
CA GLY A 84 -0.02 -16.64 8.74
C GLY A 84 1.26 -16.18 8.02
N ARG A 85 1.22 -15.03 7.33
CA ARG A 85 2.39 -14.43 6.67
C ARG A 85 3.04 -13.36 7.54
N LEU A 86 4.07 -12.69 7.03
CA LEU A 86 4.80 -11.65 7.76
C LEU A 86 3.85 -10.60 8.38
N VAL A 87 2.84 -10.18 7.63
CA VAL A 87 1.75 -9.35 8.17
C VAL A 87 0.42 -10.05 7.93
N ASP A 88 -0.23 -10.42 9.01
CA ASP A 88 -1.52 -11.11 9.00
C ASP A 88 -2.66 -10.15 8.63
N THR A 89 -3.12 -10.25 7.39
CA THR A 89 -4.18 -9.38 6.85
C THR A 89 -5.58 -9.71 7.38
N SER A 90 -5.75 -10.79 8.14
CA SER A 90 -6.99 -11.03 8.89
C SER A 90 -7.15 -10.07 10.09
N LYS A 91 -6.03 -9.49 10.57
CA LYS A 91 -5.97 -8.60 11.73
C LYS A 91 -5.63 -7.16 11.35
N TYR A 92 -4.81 -6.98 10.33
CA TYR A 92 -4.23 -5.69 9.97
C TYR A 92 -4.64 -5.25 8.58
N TYR A 93 -4.82 -3.95 8.43
CA TYR A 93 -4.95 -3.29 7.14
C TYR A 93 -3.58 -2.80 6.68
N VAL A 94 -3.02 -3.45 5.67
CA VAL A 94 -1.70 -3.12 5.13
C VAL A 94 -1.84 -2.15 3.99
N ILE A 95 -1.05 -1.09 4.01
CA ILE A 95 -0.87 -0.11 2.93
C ILE A 95 0.57 -0.30 2.43
N ALA A 96 0.73 -1.08 1.37
CA ALA A 96 2.01 -1.23 0.69
C ALA A 96 2.19 -0.06 -0.28
N VAL A 97 3.33 0.63 -0.22
CA VAL A 97 3.58 1.84 -1.00
C VAL A 97 4.82 1.68 -1.86
N ASP A 98 4.67 1.96 -3.14
CA ASP A 98 5.76 2.08 -4.09
C ASP A 98 6.54 3.37 -3.79
N ALA A 99 7.79 3.24 -3.38
CA ALA A 99 8.64 4.39 -3.04
C ALA A 99 8.90 5.28 -4.27
N LEU A 100 9.09 6.58 -4.06
CA LEU A 100 9.54 7.47 -5.14
C LEU A 100 10.79 6.90 -5.83
N GLY A 101 10.84 7.03 -7.14
CA GLY A 101 11.99 6.61 -7.94
C GLY A 101 12.01 5.13 -8.32
N ASN A 102 11.05 4.30 -7.88
CA ASN A 102 11.04 2.87 -8.19
C ASN A 102 10.49 2.50 -9.59
N GLY A 103 10.03 3.47 -10.36
CA GLY A 103 9.45 3.25 -11.70
C GLY A 103 7.92 3.07 -11.71
N VAL A 104 7.28 2.88 -10.56
CA VAL A 104 5.80 2.84 -10.39
C VAL A 104 5.28 4.18 -9.90
N SER A 105 5.74 4.63 -8.72
CA SER A 105 5.57 6.02 -8.27
C SER A 105 6.37 6.98 -9.16
N SER A 106 6.15 8.27 -9.01
CA SER A 106 6.91 9.30 -9.76
C SER A 106 8.40 9.02 -9.71
N SER A 107 9.02 8.98 -10.87
CA SER A 107 10.41 8.61 -11.04
C SER A 107 11.01 9.22 -12.31
N PRO A 108 12.35 9.29 -12.43
CA PRO A 108 13.03 9.76 -13.64
C PRO A 108 12.58 9.03 -14.91
N SER A 109 12.20 7.74 -14.79
CA SER A 109 11.84 6.88 -15.92
C SER A 109 10.41 7.08 -16.42
N ASN A 110 9.51 7.60 -15.58
CA ASN A 110 8.08 7.69 -15.91
C ASN A 110 7.50 9.11 -15.82
N SER A 111 8.28 10.09 -15.40
CA SER A 111 7.85 11.50 -15.41
C SER A 111 7.84 12.05 -16.83
N THR A 112 6.72 12.60 -17.26
CA THR A 112 6.61 13.29 -18.54
C THR A 112 7.05 14.75 -18.44
N ALA A 113 6.78 15.39 -17.31
CA ALA A 113 7.13 16.79 -17.07
C ALA A 113 8.62 16.99 -16.77
N GLN A 114 9.26 16.01 -16.12
CA GLN A 114 10.65 16.10 -15.66
C GLN A 114 11.38 14.75 -15.90
N PRO A 115 11.59 14.35 -17.17
CA PRO A 115 12.13 13.03 -17.47
C PRO A 115 13.64 12.95 -17.18
N ARG A 116 14.11 11.77 -16.80
CA ARG A 116 15.54 11.41 -16.66
C ARG A 116 16.29 12.39 -15.76
N MET A 117 17.33 13.08 -16.29
CA MET A 117 18.19 14.00 -15.54
C MET A 117 17.48 15.28 -15.09
N ASN A 118 16.31 15.59 -15.65
CA ASN A 118 15.49 16.73 -15.23
C ASN A 118 14.62 16.42 -14.01
N PHE A 119 14.58 15.15 -13.58
CA PHE A 119 13.85 14.78 -12.37
C PHE A 119 14.59 15.29 -11.13
N PRO A 120 13.91 15.98 -10.19
CA PRO A 120 14.57 16.53 -9.01
C PRO A 120 15.23 15.43 -8.15
N ARG A 121 16.31 15.79 -7.49
CA ARG A 121 16.93 14.91 -6.49
C ARG A 121 16.09 14.91 -5.23
N PHE A 122 15.77 13.74 -4.72
CA PHE A 122 14.98 13.56 -3.52
C PHE A 122 15.68 12.66 -2.50
N THR A 123 15.29 12.78 -1.25
CA THR A 123 15.83 12.08 -0.11
C THR A 123 14.86 10.99 0.39
N VAL A 124 15.33 10.14 1.33
CA VAL A 124 14.45 9.20 2.03
C VAL A 124 13.34 9.93 2.80
N ARG A 125 13.62 11.13 3.31
CA ARG A 125 12.61 11.96 3.99
C ARG A 125 11.53 12.44 3.01
N ASP A 126 11.90 12.81 1.81
CA ASP A 126 10.92 13.16 0.78
C ASP A 126 10.01 11.97 0.42
N MET A 127 10.57 10.73 0.38
CA MET A 127 9.76 9.53 0.22
C MET A 127 8.74 9.39 1.36
N VAL A 128 9.16 9.56 2.61
CA VAL A 128 8.27 9.50 3.77
C VAL A 128 7.22 10.61 3.73
N ASN A 129 7.59 11.81 3.28
CA ASN A 129 6.66 12.92 3.14
C ASN A 129 5.57 12.62 2.10
N THR A 130 5.89 11.97 0.96
CA THR A 130 4.87 11.55 -0.01
C THR A 130 3.93 10.48 0.55
N GLN A 131 4.44 9.56 1.37
CA GLN A 131 3.62 8.54 2.04
C GLN A 131 2.68 9.18 3.07
N HIS A 132 3.15 10.20 3.78
CA HIS A 132 2.29 10.96 4.69
C HIS A 132 1.16 11.67 3.95
N GLU A 133 1.43 12.28 2.79
CA GLU A 133 0.39 12.87 1.95
C GLU A 133 -0.64 11.83 1.49
N LEU A 134 -0.17 10.65 1.06
CA LEU A 134 -1.04 9.52 0.73
C LEU A 134 -1.95 9.14 1.91
N LEU A 135 -1.36 8.96 3.09
CA LEU A 135 -2.09 8.52 4.28
C LEU A 135 -3.14 9.55 4.70
N THR A 136 -2.72 10.81 4.86
CA THR A 136 -3.57 11.85 5.46
C THR A 136 -4.57 12.44 4.48
N LYS A 137 -4.16 12.76 3.25
CA LYS A 137 -5.02 13.45 2.29
C LYS A 137 -5.84 12.52 1.40
N VAL A 138 -5.35 11.30 1.12
CA VAL A 138 -6.04 10.38 0.21
C VAL A 138 -6.78 9.28 0.95
N LEU A 139 -6.09 8.65 1.93
CA LEU A 139 -6.68 7.54 2.70
C LEU A 139 -7.35 7.98 3.99
N HIS A 140 -7.16 9.24 4.41
CA HIS A 140 -7.66 9.80 5.66
C HIS A 140 -7.28 8.96 6.89
N ILE A 141 -6.02 8.51 6.93
CA ILE A 141 -5.45 7.72 8.04
C ILE A 141 -4.42 8.57 8.76
N ASP A 142 -4.75 8.98 9.98
CA ASP A 142 -3.90 9.84 10.81
C ASP A 142 -3.06 9.05 11.82
N ARG A 143 -3.38 7.77 12.01
CA ARG A 143 -2.68 6.88 12.94
C ARG A 143 -2.30 5.58 12.28
N LEU A 144 -1.06 5.16 12.50
CA LEU A 144 -0.57 3.85 12.09
C LEU A 144 -0.35 2.98 13.34
N LYS A 145 -0.72 1.70 13.23
CA LYS A 145 -0.35 0.69 14.22
C LYS A 145 1.14 0.42 14.21
N ALA A 146 1.72 0.39 13.01
CA ALA A 146 3.16 0.21 12.79
C ALA A 146 3.56 0.72 11.41
N VAL A 147 4.85 0.98 11.24
CA VAL A 147 5.52 1.10 9.95
C VAL A 147 6.55 -0.01 9.87
N MET A 148 6.53 -0.79 8.81
CA MET A 148 7.44 -1.91 8.60
C MET A 148 8.06 -1.80 7.21
N GLY A 149 9.28 -2.30 7.05
CA GLY A 149 9.93 -2.26 5.73
C GLY A 149 11.20 -3.09 5.69
N ILE A 150 11.64 -3.41 4.48
CA ILE A 150 12.83 -4.19 4.18
C ILE A 150 13.84 -3.28 3.48
N SER A 151 15.14 -3.35 3.84
CA SER A 151 16.20 -2.55 3.22
C SER A 151 15.90 -1.05 3.26
N MET A 152 15.89 -0.34 2.11
CA MET A 152 15.51 1.07 2.04
C MET A 152 14.08 1.32 2.59
N GLY A 153 13.17 0.36 2.45
CA GLY A 153 11.86 0.42 3.12
C GLY A 153 12.02 0.50 4.65
N GLY A 154 12.95 -0.26 5.23
CA GLY A 154 13.30 -0.16 6.64
C GLY A 154 13.92 1.19 7.02
N MET A 155 14.77 1.77 6.17
CA MET A 155 15.31 3.12 6.40
C MET A 155 14.20 4.17 6.49
N GLN A 156 13.18 4.04 5.65
CA GLN A 156 12.02 4.93 5.66
C GLN A 156 11.25 4.85 7.00
N THR A 157 11.26 3.70 7.70
CA THR A 157 10.58 3.56 9.00
C THR A 157 11.26 4.34 10.13
N LEU A 158 12.53 4.67 9.98
CA LEU A 158 13.33 5.38 10.99
C LEU A 158 13.23 6.91 10.86
N VAL A 159 12.74 7.40 9.75
CA VAL A 159 12.57 8.84 9.51
C VAL A 159 11.38 9.35 10.30
N ARG A 160 11.63 10.19 11.28
CA ARG A 160 10.60 10.89 12.07
C ARG A 160 10.14 12.15 11.31
N ARG A 161 8.85 12.39 11.36
CA ARG A 161 8.25 13.64 10.95
C ARG A 161 7.89 14.48 12.16
#